data_7338bb8bfc2c3cbed1c2dba258eaca98
#
_entry.id   7338bb8bfc2c3cbed1c2dba258eaca98
#
_cell.length_a   1.000
_cell.length_b   1.000
_cell.length_c   1.000
_cell.angle_alpha   90.00
_cell.angle_beta   90.00
_cell.angle_gamma   90.00
#
_symmetry.space_group_name_H-M   'P 1'
#
loop_
_entity.id
_entity.type
_entity.pdbx_description
1 polymer ?
#
loop_
_entity_poly.entity_id
_entity_poly.type
_entity_poly.pdbx_seq_one_letter_code
_entity_poly.pdbx_strand_id
1 'polypeptide(L)'
;MVASPYDLPDALGHFGPYGGVFVAETLIPALEELKQAYEAAQRDPQFVAEFEYDLKHYVGRPSPVYHAKRWSEVLGGAQIYFKREDLNHTGAHKVNNCIGQAMLARRMGKKRVIAETGAGQHGVATATVAARYGMECVVYMGSEDIKRQAANVYRMKLLGATVVPVESGSKTLKDALNEAMRDWVTNISNTFYIIGTVAGPHPYPMMVRDFQSVIGKEAIGQMQDHCERQPDAVIACVGGGSNAMGIFHPYIPVEGVRLIGVEAAGDGIETGRHAASLTAGHPGVLHGNRTYLLQDENGQIIETHSVSAGLDYPGVGPEHAWLKDSGRAEYVTITDSEALQAFHNLCRLEGIIPALESSHAIAYAAKLAPTLPKDKILLVNLSGRGDKDMHTVAEKSGIKF
;
A
#
# COMPACT_ATOMS: atom_id res chain seq x y z
N MET A 1 28.54 3.73 13.56
CA MET A 1 27.15 3.27 13.30
C MET A 1 27.17 1.75 13.36
N VAL A 2 26.49 1.16 14.30
CA VAL A 2 26.28 -0.29 14.31
C VAL A 2 25.38 -0.57 13.10
N ALA A 3 25.85 -1.40 12.16
CA ALA A 3 25.04 -1.80 11.00
C ALA A 3 23.70 -2.33 11.53
N SER A 4 22.61 -1.80 10.99
CA SER A 4 21.27 -2.36 11.29
C SER A 4 21.32 -3.85 10.93
N PRO A 5 20.84 -4.77 11.77
CA PRO A 5 20.84 -6.20 11.45
C PRO A 5 19.95 -6.54 10.24
N TYR A 6 19.26 -5.56 9.65
CA TYR A 6 18.42 -5.67 8.47
C TYR A 6 18.89 -4.68 7.40
N ASP A 7 19.75 -5.16 6.49
CA ASP A 7 20.33 -4.36 5.38
C ASP A 7 19.90 -4.96 4.03
N LEU A 8 18.59 -4.91 3.76
CA LEU A 8 17.99 -5.37 2.51
C LEU A 8 17.24 -4.23 1.80
N PRO A 9 17.18 -4.25 0.46
CA PRO A 9 17.69 -5.28 -0.46
C PRO A 9 19.22 -5.23 -0.63
N ASP A 10 19.78 -6.32 -1.20
CA ASP A 10 21.17 -6.32 -1.65
C ASP A 10 21.39 -5.34 -2.84
N ALA A 11 22.64 -5.22 -3.30
CA ALA A 11 23.00 -4.31 -4.40
C ALA A 11 22.28 -4.62 -5.73
N LEU A 12 21.76 -5.83 -5.90
CA LEU A 12 20.99 -6.27 -7.08
C LEU A 12 19.47 -6.18 -6.87
N GLY A 13 19.06 -5.68 -5.71
CA GLY A 13 17.64 -5.47 -5.39
C GLY A 13 16.92 -6.71 -4.84
N HIS A 14 17.66 -7.67 -4.26
CA HIS A 14 17.06 -8.88 -3.71
C HIS A 14 16.83 -8.76 -2.20
N PHE A 15 15.70 -9.32 -1.77
CA PHE A 15 15.32 -9.62 -0.39
C PHE A 15 15.40 -11.16 -0.23
N GLY A 16 16.57 -11.67 0.07
CA GLY A 16 16.83 -13.10 -0.03
C GLY A 16 16.61 -13.63 -1.46
N PRO A 17 15.71 -14.60 -1.69
CA PRO A 17 15.41 -15.11 -3.04
C PRO A 17 14.41 -14.25 -3.83
N TYR A 18 13.86 -13.18 -3.24
CA TYR A 18 12.82 -12.34 -3.82
C TYR A 18 13.37 -11.01 -4.31
N GLY A 19 12.58 -10.29 -5.12
CA GLY A 19 12.97 -9.00 -5.71
C GLY A 19 13.67 -9.15 -7.04
N GLY A 20 14.72 -8.36 -7.26
CA GLY A 20 15.51 -8.35 -8.49
C GLY A 20 14.88 -7.55 -9.64
N VAL A 21 15.36 -7.80 -10.86
CA VAL A 21 14.97 -7.06 -12.08
C VAL A 21 14.64 -8.07 -13.18
N PHE A 22 13.36 -8.37 -13.36
CA PHE A 22 12.85 -9.33 -14.36
C PHE A 22 12.03 -8.59 -15.43
N VAL A 23 12.71 -7.78 -16.22
CA VAL A 23 12.10 -6.94 -17.26
C VAL A 23 12.79 -7.14 -18.60
N ALA A 24 12.16 -6.64 -19.67
CA ALA A 24 12.82 -6.58 -20.98
C ALA A 24 14.07 -5.69 -20.91
N GLU A 25 15.11 -6.05 -21.68
CA GLU A 25 16.40 -5.33 -21.72
C GLU A 25 16.22 -3.82 -22.00
N THR A 26 15.22 -3.45 -22.77
CA THR A 26 14.89 -2.06 -23.09
C THR A 26 14.57 -1.19 -21.88
N LEU A 27 14.17 -1.78 -20.75
CA LEU A 27 13.90 -1.06 -19.50
C LEU A 27 15.12 -0.95 -18.58
N ILE A 28 16.17 -1.72 -18.77
CA ILE A 28 17.34 -1.74 -17.88
C ILE A 28 17.98 -0.35 -17.76
N PRO A 29 18.23 0.40 -18.89
CA PRO A 29 18.81 1.74 -18.76
C PRO A 29 17.94 2.71 -17.95
N ALA A 30 16.61 2.63 -18.07
CA ALA A 30 15.70 3.49 -17.31
C ALA A 30 15.68 3.17 -15.82
N LEU A 31 15.76 1.88 -15.47
CA LEU A 31 15.86 1.46 -14.07
C LEU A 31 17.20 1.84 -13.45
N GLU A 32 18.28 1.78 -14.20
CA GLU A 32 19.59 2.22 -13.74
C GLU A 32 19.65 3.76 -13.56
N GLU A 33 19.09 4.54 -14.51
CA GLU A 33 18.91 5.99 -14.37
C GLU A 33 18.12 6.32 -13.09
N LEU A 34 17.00 5.61 -12.87
CA LEU A 34 16.16 5.78 -11.68
C LEU A 34 16.91 5.45 -10.39
N LYS A 35 17.64 4.32 -10.35
CA LYS A 35 18.42 3.90 -9.19
C LYS A 35 19.45 4.95 -8.82
N GLN A 36 20.24 5.41 -9.78
CA GLN A 36 21.27 6.44 -9.56
C GLN A 36 20.66 7.75 -9.08
N ALA A 37 19.57 8.19 -9.70
CA ALA A 37 18.86 9.41 -9.30
C ALA A 37 18.30 9.29 -7.88
N TYR A 38 17.75 8.15 -7.52
CA TYR A 38 17.21 7.89 -6.18
C TYR A 38 18.32 7.85 -5.13
N GLU A 39 19.41 7.12 -5.37
CA GLU A 39 20.57 7.09 -4.45
C GLU A 39 21.21 8.46 -4.24
N ALA A 40 21.29 9.27 -5.30
CA ALA A 40 21.76 10.64 -5.21
C ALA A 40 20.81 11.52 -4.37
N ALA A 41 19.49 11.37 -4.59
CA ALA A 41 18.47 12.12 -3.86
C ALA A 41 18.48 11.80 -2.35
N GLN A 42 18.66 10.54 -1.97
CA GLN A 42 18.75 10.14 -0.56
C GLN A 42 19.93 10.80 0.19
N ARG A 43 21.01 11.09 -0.52
CA ARG A 43 22.23 11.72 0.05
C ARG A 43 22.21 13.25 -0.03
N ASP A 44 21.22 13.82 -0.72
CA ASP A 44 21.11 15.27 -0.89
C ASP A 44 20.25 15.89 0.23
N PRO A 45 20.87 16.67 1.14
CA PRO A 45 20.12 17.30 2.23
C PRO A 45 19.00 18.23 1.75
N GLN A 46 19.13 18.83 0.55
CA GLN A 46 18.08 19.67 0.00
C GLN A 46 16.87 18.84 -0.39
N PHE A 47 17.07 17.69 -1.04
CA PHE A 47 15.94 16.79 -1.38
C PHE A 47 15.21 16.31 -0.13
N VAL A 48 15.97 15.90 0.88
CA VAL A 48 15.39 15.42 2.15
C VAL A 48 14.58 16.53 2.81
N ALA A 49 15.13 17.75 2.90
CA ALA A 49 14.44 18.89 3.50
C ALA A 49 13.17 19.30 2.72
N GLU A 50 13.20 19.30 1.38
CA GLU A 50 12.03 19.57 0.54
C GLU A 50 10.96 18.50 0.74
N PHE A 51 11.36 17.22 0.80
CA PHE A 51 10.44 16.11 1.03
C PHE A 51 9.78 16.19 2.42
N GLU A 52 10.55 16.42 3.47
CA GLU A 52 10.05 16.62 4.83
C GLU A 52 9.11 17.85 4.94
N TYR A 53 9.47 18.94 4.26
CA TYR A 53 8.62 20.14 4.19
C TYR A 53 7.26 19.81 3.56
N ASP A 54 7.24 19.08 2.45
CA ASP A 54 5.99 18.71 1.78
C ASP A 54 5.19 17.69 2.58
N LEU A 55 5.83 16.74 3.23
CA LEU A 55 5.16 15.82 4.16
C LEU A 55 4.46 16.59 5.29
N LYS A 56 5.11 17.58 5.87
CA LYS A 56 4.58 18.38 6.97
C LYS A 56 3.49 19.36 6.52
N HIS A 57 3.77 20.17 5.51
CA HIS A 57 2.95 21.34 5.18
C HIS A 57 1.92 21.09 4.07
N TYR A 58 2.10 20.06 3.24
CA TYR A 58 1.18 19.71 2.18
C TYR A 58 0.39 18.44 2.48
N VAL A 59 1.05 17.39 3.00
CA VAL A 59 0.37 16.14 3.38
C VAL A 59 -0.35 16.27 4.72
N GLY A 60 0.17 17.08 5.64
CA GLY A 60 -0.40 17.29 6.98
C GLY A 60 0.15 16.32 8.03
N ARG A 61 1.38 15.82 7.81
CA ARG A 61 2.05 14.94 8.78
C ARG A 61 2.66 15.71 9.96
N PRO A 62 2.87 15.05 11.13
CA PRO A 62 2.64 13.63 11.38
C PRO A 62 1.16 13.25 11.46
N SER A 63 0.77 12.11 10.88
CA SER A 63 -0.57 11.57 11.11
C SER A 63 -0.67 11.07 12.58
N PRO A 64 -1.80 11.30 13.28
CA PRO A 64 -1.87 10.96 14.70
C PRO A 64 -2.00 9.46 14.94
N VAL A 65 -1.58 9.03 16.14
CA VAL A 65 -2.01 7.78 16.75
C VAL A 65 -3.24 8.05 17.59
N TYR A 66 -4.30 7.25 17.42
CA TYR A 66 -5.59 7.40 18.08
C TYR A 66 -5.95 6.13 18.87
N HIS A 67 -6.25 6.27 20.16
CA HIS A 67 -6.73 5.17 20.98
C HIS A 67 -8.24 4.95 20.74
N ALA A 68 -8.60 3.82 20.14
CA ALA A 68 -9.99 3.40 19.94
C ALA A 68 -10.59 2.86 21.26
N LYS A 69 -10.78 3.75 22.20
CA LYS A 69 -11.11 3.42 23.59
C LYS A 69 -12.43 2.68 23.69
N ARG A 70 -13.47 3.22 23.08
CA ARG A 70 -14.80 2.62 23.13
C ARG A 70 -14.84 1.24 22.49
N TRP A 71 -14.12 1.07 21.38
CA TRP A 71 -14.05 -0.23 20.72
C TRP A 71 -13.23 -1.23 21.54
N SER A 72 -12.13 -0.83 22.13
CA SER A 72 -11.33 -1.68 23.04
C SER A 72 -12.17 -2.13 24.24
N GLU A 73 -12.97 -1.23 24.81
CA GLU A 73 -13.89 -1.56 25.92
C GLU A 73 -14.95 -2.61 25.51
N VAL A 74 -15.54 -2.46 24.32
CA VAL A 74 -16.55 -3.40 23.78
C VAL A 74 -15.94 -4.77 23.52
N LEU A 75 -14.71 -4.84 22.98
CA LEU A 75 -14.02 -6.09 22.71
C LEU A 75 -13.51 -6.80 23.97
N GLY A 76 -13.17 -6.03 25.01
CA GLY A 76 -12.86 -6.56 26.34
C GLY A 76 -11.46 -7.15 26.53
N GLY A 77 -10.56 -7.03 25.56
CA GLY A 77 -9.17 -7.53 25.59
C GLY A 77 -8.15 -6.42 25.38
N ALA A 78 -7.17 -6.68 24.52
CA ALA A 78 -6.10 -5.73 24.19
C ALA A 78 -6.63 -4.37 23.75
N GLN A 79 -5.84 -3.31 24.02
CA GLN A 79 -6.14 -1.94 23.61
C GLN A 79 -5.82 -1.74 22.15
N ILE A 80 -6.74 -1.16 21.36
CA ILE A 80 -6.56 -0.89 19.93
C ILE A 80 -6.20 0.57 19.73
N TYR A 81 -5.10 0.79 19.01
CA TYR A 81 -4.66 2.10 18.56
C TYR A 81 -4.63 2.11 17.03
N PHE A 82 -5.00 3.23 16.43
CA PHE A 82 -4.94 3.46 15.00
C PHE A 82 -3.85 4.46 14.63
N LYS A 83 -2.96 4.11 13.72
CA LYS A 83 -2.15 5.08 13.00
C LYS A 83 -3.00 5.64 11.85
N ARG A 84 -3.38 6.92 11.93
CA ARG A 84 -4.44 7.55 11.16
C ARG A 84 -3.94 8.10 9.81
N GLU A 85 -3.53 7.21 8.89
CA GLU A 85 -3.13 7.62 7.53
C GLU A 85 -4.32 8.08 6.65
N ASP A 86 -5.54 7.80 7.07
CA ASP A 86 -6.79 8.31 6.50
C ASP A 86 -6.97 9.83 6.62
N LEU A 87 -6.24 10.48 7.53
CA LEU A 87 -6.26 11.93 7.74
C LEU A 87 -5.26 12.71 6.87
N ASN A 88 -4.39 12.02 6.15
CA ASN A 88 -3.47 12.67 5.22
C ASN A 88 -4.22 13.36 4.08
N HIS A 89 -3.61 14.38 3.47
CA HIS A 89 -4.07 14.91 2.19
C HIS A 89 -4.29 13.78 1.19
N THR A 90 -5.35 13.83 0.39
CA THR A 90 -5.91 12.77 -0.46
C THR A 90 -6.64 11.64 0.27
N GLY A 91 -6.54 11.55 1.61
CA GLY A 91 -7.30 10.62 2.45
C GLY A 91 -6.71 9.20 2.56
N ALA A 92 -5.41 9.04 2.28
CA ALA A 92 -4.71 7.77 2.42
C ALA A 92 -3.19 7.94 2.48
N HIS A 93 -2.46 6.85 2.78
CA HIS A 93 -1.00 6.78 2.82
C HIS A 93 -0.32 7.01 1.46
N LYS A 94 -1.01 6.83 0.34
CA LYS A 94 -0.43 6.85 -1.02
C LYS A 94 0.32 8.15 -1.35
N VAL A 95 -0.14 9.28 -0.83
CA VAL A 95 0.47 10.60 -1.08
C VAL A 95 1.93 10.68 -0.60
N ASN A 96 2.31 9.97 0.47
CA ASN A 96 3.68 9.97 0.98
C ASN A 96 4.68 9.54 -0.10
N ASN A 97 4.39 8.43 -0.74
CA ASN A 97 5.19 7.88 -1.81
C ASN A 97 5.13 8.73 -3.10
N CYS A 98 3.93 9.19 -3.48
CA CYS A 98 3.75 9.96 -4.70
C CYS A 98 4.51 11.29 -4.68
N ILE A 99 4.60 11.96 -3.53
CA ILE A 99 5.44 13.18 -3.38
C ILE A 99 6.90 12.86 -3.65
N GLY A 100 7.46 11.83 -3.00
CA GLY A 100 8.86 11.46 -3.18
C GLY A 100 9.19 11.12 -4.64
N GLN A 101 8.37 10.29 -5.28
CA GLN A 101 8.55 9.92 -6.68
C GLN A 101 8.37 11.11 -7.64
N ALA A 102 7.40 12.00 -7.42
CA ALA A 102 7.20 13.17 -8.26
C ALA A 102 8.34 14.19 -8.14
N MET A 103 8.89 14.38 -6.93
CA MET A 103 10.11 15.19 -6.72
C MET A 103 11.30 14.60 -7.47
N LEU A 104 11.45 13.27 -7.43
CA LEU A 104 12.50 12.57 -8.16
C LEU A 104 12.32 12.71 -9.68
N ALA A 105 11.11 12.52 -10.19
CA ALA A 105 10.77 12.72 -11.60
C ALA A 105 11.15 14.12 -12.08
N ARG A 106 10.86 15.15 -11.28
CA ARG A 106 11.20 16.55 -11.55
C ARG A 106 12.71 16.77 -11.63
N ARG A 107 13.48 16.17 -10.71
CA ARG A 107 14.95 16.24 -10.73
C ARG A 107 15.56 15.53 -11.93
N MET A 108 14.93 14.42 -12.39
CA MET A 108 15.32 13.72 -13.60
C MET A 108 14.88 14.44 -14.89
N GLY A 109 14.25 15.63 -14.79
CA GLY A 109 13.78 16.41 -15.94
C GLY A 109 12.59 15.83 -16.68
N LYS A 110 11.91 14.82 -16.12
CA LYS A 110 10.73 14.21 -16.73
C LYS A 110 9.55 15.20 -16.70
N LYS A 111 8.82 15.29 -17.80
CA LYS A 111 7.69 16.24 -17.96
C LYS A 111 6.34 15.58 -17.74
N ARG A 112 6.28 14.27 -17.83
CA ARG A 112 5.09 13.46 -17.79
C ARG A 112 5.24 12.39 -16.71
N VAL A 113 4.18 12.17 -15.96
CA VAL A 113 4.08 11.04 -15.02
C VAL A 113 2.92 10.14 -15.41
N ILE A 114 3.11 8.84 -15.23
CA ILE A 114 2.05 7.85 -15.39
C ILE A 114 1.89 7.03 -14.12
N ALA A 115 0.70 6.48 -13.91
CA ALA A 115 0.41 5.59 -12.80
C ALA A 115 -0.63 4.55 -13.20
N GLU A 116 -0.63 3.44 -12.50
CA GLU A 116 -1.74 2.48 -12.42
C GLU A 116 -2.62 2.77 -11.22
N THR A 117 -3.87 2.33 -11.24
CA THR A 117 -4.72 2.38 -10.06
C THR A 117 -5.84 1.36 -10.11
N GLY A 118 -6.21 0.75 -8.97
CA GLY A 118 -7.39 -0.08 -8.77
C GLY A 118 -8.47 0.71 -8.02
N ALA A 119 -8.34 0.85 -6.70
CA ALA A 119 -9.28 1.64 -5.87
C ALA A 119 -9.30 3.16 -6.19
N GLY A 120 -8.42 3.64 -7.06
CA GLY A 120 -8.34 5.04 -7.44
C GLY A 120 -7.50 5.91 -6.50
N GLN A 121 -7.15 5.46 -5.31
CA GLN A 121 -6.41 6.29 -4.34
C GLN A 121 -5.00 6.63 -4.80
N HIS A 122 -4.31 5.68 -5.44
CA HIS A 122 -2.99 5.95 -6.02
C HIS A 122 -3.09 6.93 -7.19
N GLY A 123 -4.08 6.74 -8.07
CA GLY A 123 -4.34 7.65 -9.19
C GLY A 123 -4.64 9.06 -8.71
N VAL A 124 -5.49 9.24 -7.68
CA VAL A 124 -5.77 10.54 -7.07
C VAL A 124 -4.51 11.17 -6.48
N ALA A 125 -3.70 10.38 -5.73
CA ALA A 125 -2.46 10.89 -5.15
C ALA A 125 -1.45 11.32 -6.25
N THR A 126 -1.31 10.53 -7.33
CA THR A 126 -0.45 10.86 -8.47
C THR A 126 -0.95 12.10 -9.20
N ALA A 127 -2.25 12.19 -9.50
CA ALA A 127 -2.84 13.39 -10.12
C ALA A 127 -2.64 14.63 -9.26
N THR A 128 -2.77 14.51 -7.94
CA THR A 128 -2.56 15.59 -6.96
C THR A 128 -1.13 16.13 -7.02
N VAL A 129 -0.13 15.27 -6.97
CA VAL A 129 1.28 15.71 -7.01
C VAL A 129 1.68 16.20 -8.40
N ALA A 130 1.14 15.59 -9.47
CA ALA A 130 1.36 16.05 -10.84
C ALA A 130 0.82 17.48 -11.05
N ALA A 131 -0.40 17.76 -10.59
CA ALA A 131 -0.97 19.09 -10.61
C ALA A 131 -0.12 20.10 -9.84
N ARG A 132 0.34 19.72 -8.63
CA ARG A 132 1.20 20.56 -7.78
C ARG A 132 2.52 20.94 -8.48
N TYR A 133 3.13 19.98 -9.20
CA TYR A 133 4.43 20.19 -9.84
C TYR A 133 4.35 20.59 -11.33
N GLY A 134 3.15 20.77 -11.88
CA GLY A 134 2.93 21.16 -13.26
C GLY A 134 3.35 20.12 -14.28
N MET A 135 3.13 18.82 -13.96
CA MET A 135 3.45 17.69 -14.82
C MET A 135 2.20 17.18 -15.55
N GLU A 136 2.35 16.74 -16.78
CA GLU A 136 1.34 15.94 -17.46
C GLU A 136 1.12 14.63 -16.69
N CYS A 137 -0.14 14.23 -16.50
CA CYS A 137 -0.49 13.02 -15.74
C CYS A 137 -1.43 12.12 -16.53
N VAL A 138 -1.05 10.86 -16.68
CA VAL A 138 -1.90 9.80 -17.25
C VAL A 138 -2.05 8.67 -16.25
N VAL A 139 -3.29 8.27 -15.97
CA VAL A 139 -3.60 7.20 -15.02
C VAL A 139 -4.32 6.07 -15.75
N TYR A 140 -3.74 4.88 -15.71
CA TYR A 140 -4.34 3.66 -16.23
C TYR A 140 -5.21 3.01 -15.16
N MET A 141 -6.44 2.67 -15.50
CA MET A 141 -7.40 2.08 -14.57
C MET A 141 -8.29 1.07 -15.30
N GLY A 142 -8.44 -0.12 -14.74
CA GLY A 142 -9.32 -1.14 -15.30
C GLY A 142 -10.76 -0.65 -15.40
N SER A 143 -11.46 -0.99 -16.49
CA SER A 143 -12.83 -0.49 -16.70
C SER A 143 -13.84 -0.99 -15.66
N GLU A 144 -13.60 -2.13 -15.04
CA GLU A 144 -14.41 -2.59 -13.89
C GLU A 144 -14.14 -1.75 -12.63
N ASP A 145 -12.88 -1.38 -12.38
CA ASP A 145 -12.50 -0.49 -11.29
C ASP A 145 -13.03 0.93 -11.49
N ILE A 146 -13.05 1.44 -12.73
CA ILE A 146 -13.65 2.75 -13.06
C ILE A 146 -15.12 2.81 -12.64
N LYS A 147 -15.88 1.74 -12.88
CA LYS A 147 -17.29 1.67 -12.47
C LYS A 147 -17.44 1.68 -10.96
N ARG A 148 -16.64 0.86 -10.26
CA ARG A 148 -16.68 0.74 -8.80
C ARG A 148 -16.24 2.01 -8.07
N GLN A 149 -15.36 2.82 -8.68
CA GLN A 149 -14.64 3.93 -8.06
C GLN A 149 -14.83 5.27 -8.81
N ALA A 150 -16.02 5.53 -9.36
CA ALA A 150 -16.34 6.69 -10.18
C ALA A 150 -16.00 8.04 -9.52
N ALA A 151 -16.15 8.16 -8.19
CA ALA A 151 -15.81 9.37 -7.45
C ALA A 151 -14.31 9.69 -7.51
N ASN A 152 -13.45 8.68 -7.44
CA ASN A 152 -12.00 8.88 -7.59
C ASN A 152 -11.61 9.19 -9.03
N VAL A 153 -12.29 8.60 -10.02
CA VAL A 153 -12.11 8.95 -11.45
C VAL A 153 -12.41 10.43 -11.67
N TYR A 154 -13.50 10.92 -11.09
CA TYR A 154 -13.84 12.34 -11.19
C TYR A 154 -12.81 13.25 -10.52
N ARG A 155 -12.31 12.87 -9.33
CA ARG A 155 -11.23 13.60 -8.64
C ARG A 155 -9.96 13.71 -9.51
N MET A 156 -9.53 12.59 -10.13
CA MET A 156 -8.37 12.59 -11.03
C MET A 156 -8.54 13.55 -12.20
N LYS A 157 -9.73 13.54 -12.83
CA LYS A 157 -10.06 14.48 -13.93
C LYS A 157 -10.08 15.94 -13.48
N LEU A 158 -10.63 16.24 -12.30
CA LEU A 158 -10.59 17.59 -11.71
C LEU A 158 -9.16 18.09 -11.48
N LEU A 159 -8.24 17.18 -11.14
CA LEU A 159 -6.82 17.48 -10.94
C LEU A 159 -6.02 17.55 -12.27
N GLY A 160 -6.71 17.47 -13.40
CA GLY A 160 -6.11 17.57 -14.73
C GLY A 160 -5.48 16.30 -15.29
N ALA A 161 -5.66 15.14 -14.62
CA ALA A 161 -5.16 13.89 -15.13
C ALA A 161 -6.07 13.30 -16.23
N THR A 162 -5.44 12.65 -17.21
CA THR A 162 -6.13 11.80 -18.18
C THR A 162 -6.26 10.40 -17.58
N VAL A 163 -7.50 9.90 -17.45
CA VAL A 163 -7.77 8.53 -17.02
C VAL A 163 -8.04 7.67 -18.24
N VAL A 164 -7.20 6.66 -18.46
CA VAL A 164 -7.27 5.73 -19.59
C VAL A 164 -7.90 4.41 -19.11
N PRO A 165 -9.09 4.04 -19.63
CA PRO A 165 -9.71 2.76 -19.29
C PRO A 165 -8.93 1.60 -19.93
N VAL A 166 -8.70 0.55 -19.15
CA VAL A 166 -8.06 -0.69 -19.60
C VAL A 166 -9.12 -1.76 -19.76
N GLU A 167 -9.29 -2.26 -21.00
CA GLU A 167 -10.32 -3.22 -21.37
C GLU A 167 -9.77 -4.65 -21.54
N SER A 168 -8.46 -4.85 -21.39
CA SER A 168 -7.81 -6.17 -21.49
C SER A 168 -7.90 -6.96 -20.17
N GLY A 169 -7.82 -8.27 -20.26
CA GLY A 169 -7.78 -9.19 -19.11
C GLY A 169 -9.01 -9.11 -18.22
N SER A 170 -8.79 -9.14 -16.89
CA SER A 170 -9.83 -8.98 -15.88
C SER A 170 -10.35 -7.55 -15.75
N LYS A 171 -9.74 -6.58 -16.43
CA LYS A 171 -10.09 -5.16 -16.41
C LYS A 171 -9.96 -4.52 -15.01
N THR A 172 -8.97 -4.98 -14.26
CA THR A 172 -8.67 -4.55 -12.89
C THR A 172 -7.24 -4.06 -12.74
N LEU A 173 -6.77 -3.84 -11.51
CA LEU A 173 -5.46 -3.29 -11.18
C LEU A 173 -4.30 -3.99 -11.89
N LYS A 174 -4.30 -5.34 -12.01
CA LYS A 174 -3.23 -6.08 -12.68
C LYS A 174 -3.05 -5.63 -14.13
N ASP A 175 -4.15 -5.48 -14.86
CA ASP A 175 -4.12 -5.10 -16.28
C ASP A 175 -3.79 -3.61 -16.47
N ALA A 176 -4.23 -2.76 -15.54
CA ALA A 176 -3.83 -1.36 -15.48
C ALA A 176 -2.30 -1.22 -15.32
N LEU A 177 -1.68 -2.05 -14.48
CA LEU A 177 -0.24 -2.08 -14.28
C LEU A 177 0.49 -2.53 -15.56
N ASN A 178 -0.03 -3.54 -16.28
CA ASN A 178 0.51 -3.97 -17.55
C ASN A 178 0.50 -2.84 -18.61
N GLU A 179 -0.61 -2.07 -18.70
CA GLU A 179 -0.72 -0.96 -19.65
C GLU A 179 0.22 0.19 -19.27
N ALA A 180 0.31 0.55 -17.99
CA ALA A 180 1.25 1.55 -17.53
C ALA A 180 2.70 1.17 -17.87
N MET A 181 3.08 -0.09 -17.69
CA MET A 181 4.42 -0.57 -18.08
C MET A 181 4.66 -0.49 -19.60
N ARG A 182 3.66 -0.79 -20.45
CA ARG A 182 3.79 -0.64 -21.92
C ARG A 182 3.98 0.81 -22.32
N ASP A 183 3.21 1.73 -21.75
CA ASP A 183 3.40 3.17 -21.97
C ASP A 183 4.80 3.60 -21.54
N TRP A 184 5.24 3.17 -20.35
CA TRP A 184 6.56 3.55 -19.85
C TRP A 184 7.69 3.11 -20.78
N VAL A 185 7.68 1.84 -21.21
CA VAL A 185 8.66 1.32 -22.19
C VAL A 185 8.72 2.17 -23.47
N THR A 186 7.57 2.64 -23.93
CA THR A 186 7.46 3.44 -25.17
C THR A 186 7.96 4.88 -24.98
N ASN A 187 7.81 5.46 -23.78
CA ASN A 187 7.99 6.89 -23.52
C ASN A 187 9.03 7.20 -22.45
N ILE A 188 10.01 6.34 -22.22
CA ILE A 188 11.02 6.43 -21.15
C ILE A 188 11.71 7.79 -21.08
N SER A 189 12.00 8.41 -22.25
CA SER A 189 12.80 9.64 -22.30
C SER A 189 12.17 10.82 -21.57
N ASN A 190 10.84 10.95 -21.59
CA ASN A 190 10.14 12.09 -21.00
C ASN A 190 9.18 11.70 -19.88
N THR A 191 8.98 10.42 -19.60
CA THR A 191 7.96 9.88 -18.72
C THR A 191 8.57 9.18 -17.53
N PHE A 192 8.04 9.47 -16.34
CA PHE A 192 8.33 8.76 -15.10
C PHE A 192 7.11 7.92 -14.70
N TYR A 193 7.33 6.65 -14.40
CA TYR A 193 6.29 5.79 -13.87
C TYR A 193 6.27 5.87 -12.34
N ILE A 194 5.20 6.44 -11.77
CA ILE A 194 4.97 6.48 -10.32
C ILE A 194 4.25 5.19 -9.91
N ILE A 195 4.99 4.21 -9.40
CA ILE A 195 4.41 2.94 -8.93
C ILE A 195 3.79 3.14 -7.54
N GLY A 196 2.55 2.66 -7.38
CA GLY A 196 1.74 2.87 -6.17
C GLY A 196 1.96 1.87 -5.05
N THR A 197 2.82 0.87 -5.22
CA THR A 197 3.04 -0.18 -4.23
C THR A 197 4.51 -0.61 -4.16
N VAL A 198 4.86 -1.45 -3.18
CA VAL A 198 6.22 -2.00 -2.98
C VAL A 198 6.51 -3.20 -3.90
N ALA A 199 5.88 -3.25 -5.07
CA ALA A 199 6.12 -4.23 -6.13
C ALA A 199 6.86 -3.59 -7.30
N GLY A 200 7.18 -4.40 -8.32
CA GLY A 200 7.90 -3.94 -9.50
C GLY A 200 9.41 -4.26 -9.44
N PRO A 201 10.14 -3.97 -10.53
CA PRO A 201 11.58 -4.20 -10.58
C PRO A 201 12.33 -3.27 -9.63
N HIS A 202 13.50 -3.72 -9.12
CA HIS A 202 14.38 -2.82 -8.39
C HIS A 202 14.72 -1.57 -9.23
N PRO A 203 14.69 -0.31 -8.66
CA PRO A 203 14.66 0.00 -7.24
C PRO A 203 13.26 0.26 -6.63
N TYR A 204 12.17 0.05 -7.37
CA TYR A 204 10.83 0.44 -6.92
C TYR A 204 10.44 -0.11 -5.54
N PRO A 205 10.60 -1.42 -5.21
CA PRO A 205 10.21 -1.91 -3.89
C PRO A 205 10.91 -1.18 -2.74
N MET A 206 12.21 -0.94 -2.87
CA MET A 206 13.01 -0.21 -1.89
C MET A 206 12.58 1.27 -1.81
N MET A 207 12.49 1.94 -2.94
CA MET A 207 12.15 3.36 -3.02
C MET A 207 10.76 3.65 -2.42
N VAL A 208 9.75 2.85 -2.79
CA VAL A 208 8.39 3.01 -2.25
C VAL A 208 8.36 2.73 -0.75
N ARG A 209 9.03 1.68 -0.28
CA ARG A 209 9.21 1.38 1.14
C ARG A 209 9.77 2.58 1.90
N ASP A 210 10.85 3.15 1.41
CA ASP A 210 11.57 4.21 2.10
C ASP A 210 10.72 5.48 2.22
N PHE A 211 10.01 5.89 1.15
CA PHE A 211 9.07 7.01 1.21
C PHE A 211 7.86 6.74 2.11
N GLN A 212 7.41 5.49 2.23
CA GLN A 212 6.33 5.11 3.13
C GLN A 212 6.79 4.90 4.58
N SER A 213 8.07 4.71 4.84
CA SER A 213 8.62 4.41 6.18
C SER A 213 8.40 5.52 7.19
N VAL A 214 8.05 6.72 6.74
CA VAL A 214 7.61 7.82 7.62
C VAL A 214 6.47 7.39 8.55
N ILE A 215 5.59 6.47 8.11
CA ILE A 215 4.47 5.94 8.91
C ILE A 215 4.97 5.28 10.19
N GLY A 216 5.88 4.32 10.05
CA GLY A 216 6.43 3.59 11.20
C GLY A 216 7.40 4.41 12.03
N LYS A 217 8.21 5.30 11.39
CA LYS A 217 9.11 6.21 12.10
C LYS A 217 8.34 7.12 13.07
N GLU A 218 7.25 7.71 12.62
CA GLU A 218 6.36 8.51 13.47
C GLU A 218 5.68 7.65 14.54
N ALA A 219 5.18 6.47 14.17
CA ALA A 219 4.45 5.59 15.07
C ALA A 219 5.29 5.16 16.28
N ILE A 220 6.58 4.86 16.08
CA ILE A 220 7.51 4.49 17.17
C ILE A 220 7.59 5.60 18.22
N GLY A 221 7.79 6.85 17.80
CA GLY A 221 7.82 8.01 18.71
C GLY A 221 6.47 8.24 19.39
N GLN A 222 5.39 8.22 18.60
CA GLN A 222 4.04 8.44 19.12
C GLN A 222 3.60 7.37 20.11
N MET A 223 3.94 6.09 19.89
CA MET A 223 3.64 5.04 20.88
C MET A 223 4.44 5.21 22.18
N GLN A 224 5.69 5.66 22.07
CA GLN A 224 6.48 6.02 23.25
C GLN A 224 5.84 7.17 24.03
N ASP A 225 5.38 8.21 23.33
CA ASP A 225 4.76 9.39 23.96
C ASP A 225 3.39 9.09 24.58
N HIS A 226 2.58 8.24 23.93
CA HIS A 226 1.21 7.93 24.37
C HIS A 226 1.12 6.79 25.38
N CYS A 227 2.02 5.80 25.29
CA CYS A 227 1.90 4.54 26.03
C CYS A 227 3.15 4.20 26.83
N GLU A 228 4.21 5.02 26.75
CA GLU A 228 5.54 4.79 27.36
C GLU A 228 6.18 3.45 26.95
N ARG A 229 5.66 2.82 25.88
CA ARG A 229 6.14 1.54 25.34
C ARG A 229 5.72 1.34 23.90
N GLN A 230 6.34 0.37 23.24
CA GLN A 230 5.94 -0.06 21.90
C GLN A 230 4.74 -1.02 21.95
N PRO A 231 3.96 -1.16 20.86
CA PRO A 231 2.84 -2.09 20.81
C PRO A 231 3.31 -3.55 20.87
N ASP A 232 2.43 -4.45 21.30
CA ASP A 232 2.69 -5.89 21.26
C ASP A 232 2.56 -6.45 19.82
N ALA A 233 1.73 -5.81 18.99
CA ALA A 233 1.63 -6.12 17.57
C ALA A 233 1.33 -4.88 16.74
N VAL A 234 1.90 -4.83 15.53
CA VAL A 234 1.57 -3.88 14.46
C VAL A 234 0.82 -4.64 13.36
N ILE A 235 -0.36 -4.16 12.99
CA ILE A 235 -1.27 -4.85 12.07
C ILE A 235 -1.56 -3.93 10.88
N ALA A 236 -1.45 -4.45 9.65
CA ALA A 236 -1.77 -3.70 8.45
C ALA A 236 -2.32 -4.61 7.35
N CYS A 237 -3.23 -4.10 6.51
CA CYS A 237 -3.72 -4.83 5.36
C CYS A 237 -2.64 -4.94 4.27
N VAL A 238 -2.67 -6.04 3.51
CA VAL A 238 -1.70 -6.34 2.46
C VAL A 238 -2.42 -6.71 1.18
N GLY A 239 -2.30 -5.82 0.17
CA GLY A 239 -2.49 -6.13 -1.23
C GLY A 239 -1.10 -6.19 -1.86
N GLY A 240 -0.68 -5.17 -2.63
CA GLY A 240 0.75 -5.00 -2.97
C GLY A 240 1.63 -4.71 -1.77
N GLY A 241 1.10 -4.15 -0.68
CA GLY A 241 1.70 -4.09 0.64
C GLY A 241 2.41 -2.80 1.03
N SER A 242 2.22 -1.68 0.30
CA SER A 242 2.98 -0.45 0.59
C SER A 242 2.66 0.20 1.94
N ASN A 243 1.39 0.19 2.37
CA ASN A 243 1.03 0.71 3.69
C ASN A 243 1.62 -0.15 4.82
N ALA A 244 1.55 -1.47 4.65
CA ALA A 244 2.10 -2.41 5.61
C ALA A 244 3.62 -2.28 5.70
N MET A 245 4.33 -2.22 4.56
CA MET A 245 5.77 -2.05 4.55
C MET A 245 6.18 -0.69 5.15
N GLY A 246 5.41 0.36 4.90
CA GLY A 246 5.67 1.68 5.48
C GLY A 246 5.64 1.70 7.00
N ILE A 247 4.73 0.95 7.62
CA ILE A 247 4.70 0.85 9.08
C ILE A 247 5.62 -0.26 9.59
N PHE A 248 5.77 -1.39 8.89
CA PHE A 248 6.58 -2.54 9.34
C PHE A 248 8.07 -2.26 9.31
N HIS A 249 8.57 -1.64 8.24
CA HIS A 249 10.00 -1.49 8.03
C HIS A 249 10.75 -0.89 9.23
N PRO A 250 10.31 0.24 9.83
CA PRO A 250 10.93 0.77 11.04
C PRO A 250 10.78 -0.14 12.28
N TYR A 251 9.78 -1.02 12.30
CA TYR A 251 9.55 -1.99 13.39
C TYR A 251 10.29 -3.33 13.18
N ILE A 252 10.90 -3.59 12.01
CA ILE A 252 11.65 -4.83 11.78
C ILE A 252 12.72 -5.05 12.86
N PRO A 253 13.55 -4.06 13.25
CA PRO A 253 14.57 -4.25 14.27
C PRO A 253 14.04 -4.14 15.71
N VAL A 254 12.75 -3.83 15.91
CA VAL A 254 12.19 -3.65 17.26
C VAL A 254 11.79 -5.01 17.82
N GLU A 255 12.57 -5.48 18.80
CA GLU A 255 12.32 -6.77 19.44
C GLU A 255 10.99 -6.77 20.23
N GLY A 256 10.33 -7.92 20.28
CA GLY A 256 9.09 -8.12 21.01
C GLY A 256 7.83 -7.59 20.33
N VAL A 257 7.95 -6.85 19.22
CA VAL A 257 6.82 -6.39 18.42
C VAL A 257 6.52 -7.38 17.29
N ARG A 258 5.33 -7.98 17.31
CA ARG A 258 4.82 -8.82 16.21
C ARG A 258 4.42 -7.95 15.02
N LEU A 259 4.73 -8.38 13.81
CA LEU A 259 4.26 -7.75 12.57
C LEU A 259 3.24 -8.67 11.91
N ILE A 260 2.02 -8.17 11.68
CA ILE A 260 0.92 -9.00 11.17
C ILE A 260 0.32 -8.34 9.92
N GLY A 261 0.56 -8.97 8.77
CA GLY A 261 -0.06 -8.60 7.50
C GLY A 261 -1.39 -9.32 7.31
N VAL A 262 -2.42 -8.58 6.90
CA VAL A 262 -3.76 -9.12 6.70
C VAL A 262 -4.14 -9.07 5.23
N GLU A 263 -4.28 -10.24 4.62
CA GLU A 263 -4.65 -10.43 3.22
C GLU A 263 -6.17 -10.62 3.05
N ALA A 264 -6.67 -10.35 1.84
CA ALA A 264 -8.09 -10.55 1.51
C ALA A 264 -8.39 -12.00 1.16
N ALA A 265 -9.16 -12.67 2.01
CA ALA A 265 -9.70 -14.01 1.74
C ALA A 265 -10.92 -13.99 0.80
N GLY A 266 -11.41 -12.82 0.39
CA GLY A 266 -12.57 -12.72 -0.48
C GLY A 266 -13.78 -13.49 0.04
N ASP A 267 -14.27 -14.44 -0.77
CA ASP A 267 -15.37 -15.33 -0.40
C ASP A 267 -14.93 -16.56 0.44
N GLY A 268 -13.62 -16.65 0.77
CA GLY A 268 -12.98 -17.78 1.45
C GLY A 268 -11.87 -18.40 0.60
N ILE A 269 -10.74 -18.75 1.23
CA ILE A 269 -9.58 -19.35 0.52
C ILE A 269 -9.96 -20.61 -0.23
N GLU A 270 -10.79 -21.45 0.38
CA GLU A 270 -11.28 -22.73 -0.16
C GLU A 270 -12.16 -22.59 -1.41
N THR A 271 -12.71 -21.40 -1.65
CA THR A 271 -13.53 -21.12 -2.84
C THR A 271 -12.71 -20.83 -4.09
N GLY A 272 -11.40 -20.54 -3.92
CA GLY A 272 -10.52 -20.02 -4.97
C GLY A 272 -10.80 -18.56 -5.34
N ARG A 273 -11.77 -17.89 -4.71
CA ARG A 273 -12.14 -16.49 -4.93
C ARG A 273 -11.58 -15.60 -3.83
N HIS A 274 -10.29 -15.32 -3.89
CA HIS A 274 -9.53 -14.55 -2.91
C HIS A 274 -8.34 -13.82 -3.55
N ALA A 275 -7.62 -13.00 -2.78
CA ALA A 275 -6.40 -12.28 -3.20
C ALA A 275 -5.25 -12.47 -2.20
N ALA A 276 -5.21 -13.61 -1.50
CA ALA A 276 -4.23 -13.91 -0.47
C ALA A 276 -2.97 -14.57 -1.05
N SER A 277 -2.10 -13.77 -1.66
CA SER A 277 -0.91 -14.25 -2.39
C SER A 277 0.13 -14.91 -1.48
N LEU A 278 0.34 -14.39 -0.26
CA LEU A 278 1.29 -14.96 0.69
C LEU A 278 0.75 -16.24 1.33
N THR A 279 -0.55 -16.28 1.63
CA THR A 279 -1.16 -17.44 2.30
C THR A 279 -1.37 -18.62 1.36
N ALA A 280 -1.81 -18.39 0.13
CA ALA A 280 -2.24 -19.44 -0.80
C ALA A 280 -1.45 -19.49 -2.13
N GLY A 281 -0.56 -18.52 -2.36
CA GLY A 281 0.25 -18.45 -3.58
C GLY A 281 1.60 -19.17 -3.46
N HIS A 282 2.36 -19.08 -4.54
CA HIS A 282 3.70 -19.68 -4.68
C HIS A 282 4.69 -18.68 -5.26
N PRO A 283 6.02 -18.84 -5.04
CA PRO A 283 7.03 -17.99 -5.65
C PRO A 283 7.00 -18.03 -7.18
N GLY A 284 7.05 -16.87 -7.80
CA GLY A 284 7.10 -16.69 -9.26
C GLY A 284 7.52 -15.27 -9.62
N VAL A 285 7.38 -14.89 -10.89
CA VAL A 285 7.73 -13.56 -11.40
C VAL A 285 6.48 -12.85 -11.88
N LEU A 286 6.25 -11.65 -11.36
CA LEU A 286 5.15 -10.78 -11.78
C LEU A 286 5.62 -9.32 -11.77
N HIS A 287 5.25 -8.56 -12.81
CA HIS A 287 5.55 -7.13 -12.92
C HIS A 287 7.02 -6.76 -12.65
N GLY A 288 7.94 -7.62 -13.11
CA GLY A 288 9.37 -7.33 -13.07
C GLY A 288 10.11 -7.69 -11.78
N ASN A 289 9.49 -8.37 -10.84
CA ASN A 289 10.15 -8.89 -9.63
C ASN A 289 9.71 -10.32 -9.31
N ARG A 290 10.57 -11.05 -8.58
CA ARG A 290 10.23 -12.35 -8.04
C ARG A 290 9.59 -12.18 -6.67
N THR A 291 8.41 -12.81 -6.48
CA THR A 291 7.63 -12.71 -5.23
C THR A 291 6.66 -13.89 -5.11
N TYR A 292 5.84 -13.92 -4.04
CA TYR A 292 4.67 -14.79 -3.98
C TYR A 292 3.56 -14.25 -4.89
N LEU A 293 2.92 -15.14 -5.64
CA LEU A 293 1.78 -14.77 -6.49
C LEU A 293 0.80 -15.94 -6.65
N LEU A 294 -0.44 -15.59 -7.02
CA LEU A 294 -1.49 -16.54 -7.35
C LEU A 294 -1.36 -16.93 -8.83
N GLN A 295 -0.91 -18.15 -9.08
CA GLN A 295 -0.71 -18.72 -10.41
C GLN A 295 -1.11 -20.19 -10.44
N ASP A 296 -1.53 -20.66 -11.61
CA ASP A 296 -1.81 -22.06 -11.85
C ASP A 296 -0.51 -22.88 -12.08
N GLU A 297 -0.67 -24.17 -12.33
CA GLU A 297 0.45 -25.10 -12.61
C GLU A 297 1.25 -24.78 -13.87
N ASN A 298 0.69 -23.99 -14.78
CA ASN A 298 1.33 -23.51 -16.01
C ASN A 298 1.96 -22.11 -15.85
N GLY A 299 1.92 -21.54 -14.62
CA GLY A 299 2.43 -20.20 -14.31
C GLY A 299 1.54 -19.08 -14.78
N GLN A 300 0.28 -19.36 -15.15
CA GLN A 300 -0.68 -18.33 -15.53
C GLN A 300 -1.30 -17.71 -14.26
N ILE A 301 -1.46 -16.39 -14.27
CA ILE A 301 -2.06 -15.66 -13.16
C ILE A 301 -3.53 -16.07 -12.99
N ILE A 302 -3.88 -16.48 -11.77
CA ILE A 302 -5.25 -16.76 -11.37
C ILE A 302 -5.96 -15.43 -11.11
N GLU A 303 -7.20 -15.31 -11.59
CA GLU A 303 -8.04 -14.15 -11.32
C GLU A 303 -8.35 -14.05 -9.82
N THR A 304 -8.15 -12.87 -9.26
CA THR A 304 -8.34 -12.59 -7.83
C THR A 304 -9.71 -12.03 -7.54
N HIS A 305 -10.09 -12.02 -6.27
CA HIS A 305 -11.33 -11.43 -5.80
C HIS A 305 -11.17 -10.81 -4.41
N SER A 306 -11.65 -9.58 -4.24
CA SER A 306 -11.85 -8.91 -2.97
C SER A 306 -12.94 -7.85 -3.10
N VAL A 307 -13.74 -7.64 -2.06
CA VAL A 307 -14.65 -6.50 -1.95
C VAL A 307 -13.89 -5.17 -1.99
N SER A 308 -12.62 -5.20 -1.61
CA SER A 308 -11.71 -4.06 -1.66
C SER A 308 -10.90 -4.08 -2.96
N ALA A 309 -11.15 -3.13 -3.86
CA ALA A 309 -10.40 -3.01 -5.12
C ALA A 309 -8.88 -2.80 -4.91
N GLY A 310 -8.47 -2.21 -3.79
CA GLY A 310 -7.06 -2.00 -3.47
C GLY A 310 -6.32 -3.24 -2.97
N LEU A 311 -7.04 -4.31 -2.59
CA LEU A 311 -6.48 -5.60 -2.22
C LEU A 311 -6.67 -6.67 -3.31
N ASP A 312 -7.40 -6.35 -4.37
CA ASP A 312 -7.67 -7.25 -5.50
C ASP A 312 -6.46 -7.30 -6.46
N TYR A 313 -5.42 -8.01 -6.02
CA TYR A 313 -4.13 -8.11 -6.72
C TYR A 313 -3.48 -9.48 -6.48
N PRO A 314 -3.01 -10.17 -7.54
CA PRO A 314 -2.53 -11.55 -7.45
C PRO A 314 -1.08 -11.70 -6.96
N GLY A 315 -0.43 -10.64 -6.56
CA GLY A 315 0.95 -10.63 -6.11
C GLY A 315 1.15 -9.76 -4.87
N VAL A 316 2.40 -9.64 -4.41
CA VAL A 316 2.76 -8.85 -3.23
C VAL A 316 4.19 -8.32 -3.38
N GLY A 317 4.56 -7.32 -2.60
CA GLY A 317 5.94 -6.83 -2.56
C GLY A 317 6.94 -7.91 -2.13
N PRO A 318 8.13 -7.97 -2.74
CA PRO A 318 9.11 -9.02 -2.49
C PRO A 318 9.67 -9.00 -1.06
N GLU A 319 9.71 -7.86 -0.40
CA GLU A 319 10.11 -7.75 1.00
C GLU A 319 9.10 -8.43 1.93
N HIS A 320 7.80 -8.37 1.63
CA HIS A 320 6.79 -9.16 2.36
C HIS A 320 7.00 -10.66 2.22
N ALA A 321 7.35 -11.13 1.01
CA ALA A 321 7.69 -12.53 0.78
C ALA A 321 8.88 -12.98 1.65
N TRP A 322 9.91 -12.14 1.73
CA TRP A 322 11.06 -12.38 2.60
C TRP A 322 10.70 -12.35 4.08
N LEU A 323 9.91 -11.37 4.53
CA LEU A 323 9.50 -11.28 5.94
C LEU A 323 8.67 -12.49 6.38
N LYS A 324 7.86 -13.05 5.48
CA LYS A 324 7.14 -14.31 5.71
C LYS A 324 8.12 -15.49 5.88
N ASP A 325 9.00 -15.71 4.91
CA ASP A 325 9.88 -16.87 4.89
C ASP A 325 10.94 -16.83 5.99
N SER A 326 11.40 -15.63 6.38
CA SER A 326 12.29 -15.45 7.52
C SER A 326 11.58 -15.53 8.88
N GLY A 327 10.26 -15.62 8.90
CA GLY A 327 9.46 -15.66 10.12
C GLY A 327 9.41 -14.35 10.89
N ARG A 328 9.85 -13.21 10.29
CA ARG A 328 9.79 -11.90 10.95
C ARG A 328 8.38 -11.32 10.96
N ALA A 329 7.55 -11.62 9.97
CA ALA A 329 6.15 -11.20 9.92
C ALA A 329 5.23 -12.41 9.71
N GLU A 330 4.07 -12.32 10.33
CA GLU A 330 2.97 -13.27 10.17
C GLU A 330 1.99 -12.74 9.11
N TYR A 331 1.39 -13.64 8.34
CA TYR A 331 0.35 -13.26 7.39
C TYR A 331 -0.90 -14.09 7.62
N VAL A 332 -2.01 -13.39 7.70
CA VAL A 332 -3.34 -13.94 8.03
C VAL A 332 -4.37 -13.43 7.04
N THR A 333 -5.55 -14.03 7.03
CA THR A 333 -6.59 -13.68 6.07
C THR A 333 -7.90 -13.27 6.75
N ILE A 334 -8.64 -12.38 6.08
CA ILE A 334 -9.96 -11.92 6.48
C ILE A 334 -10.88 -11.96 5.24
N THR A 335 -12.08 -12.48 5.42
CA THR A 335 -13.10 -12.54 4.36
C THR A 335 -13.77 -11.18 4.13
N ASP A 336 -14.42 -11.02 2.98
CA ASP A 336 -15.18 -9.81 2.63
C ASP A 336 -16.27 -9.51 3.65
N SER A 337 -16.96 -10.53 4.14
CA SER A 337 -18.00 -10.37 5.16
C SER A 337 -17.46 -9.87 6.50
N GLU A 338 -16.32 -10.38 6.94
CA GLU A 338 -15.66 -9.93 8.17
C GLU A 338 -15.16 -8.51 8.04
N ALA A 339 -14.57 -8.14 6.89
CA ALA A 339 -14.12 -6.78 6.61
C ALA A 339 -15.30 -5.79 6.60
N LEU A 340 -16.42 -6.12 5.97
CA LEU A 340 -17.63 -5.29 5.99
C LEU A 340 -18.22 -5.14 7.40
N GLN A 341 -18.22 -6.21 8.20
CA GLN A 341 -18.66 -6.13 9.59
C GLN A 341 -17.78 -5.20 10.42
N ALA A 342 -16.46 -5.29 10.25
CA ALA A 342 -15.51 -4.41 10.94
C ALA A 342 -15.65 -2.95 10.49
N PHE A 343 -15.88 -2.70 9.19
CA PHE A 343 -16.22 -1.38 8.65
C PHE A 343 -17.39 -0.76 9.42
N HIS A 344 -18.52 -1.46 9.49
CA HIS A 344 -19.71 -0.97 10.18
C HIS A 344 -19.49 -0.76 11.68
N ASN A 345 -18.76 -1.67 12.32
CA ASN A 345 -18.45 -1.56 13.76
C ASN A 345 -17.62 -0.31 14.04
N LEU A 346 -16.58 -0.04 13.27
CA LEU A 346 -15.76 1.16 13.46
C LEU A 346 -16.56 2.44 13.25
N CYS A 347 -17.41 2.47 12.21
CA CYS A 347 -18.30 3.61 11.97
C CYS A 347 -19.20 3.90 13.18
N ARG A 348 -19.79 2.88 13.79
CA ARG A 348 -20.76 3.04 14.88
C ARG A 348 -20.11 3.27 16.24
N LEU A 349 -18.94 2.69 16.47
CA LEU A 349 -18.28 2.75 17.78
C LEU A 349 -17.34 3.95 17.92
N GLU A 350 -16.62 4.30 16.85
CA GLU A 350 -15.60 5.35 16.89
C GLU A 350 -15.91 6.54 15.96
N GLY A 351 -16.99 6.47 15.16
CA GLY A 351 -17.32 7.54 14.20
C GLY A 351 -16.29 7.70 13.09
N ILE A 352 -15.54 6.63 12.79
CA ILE A 352 -14.51 6.62 11.74
C ILE A 352 -14.99 5.74 10.60
N ILE A 353 -14.98 6.27 9.37
CA ILE A 353 -15.34 5.54 8.15
C ILE A 353 -14.02 5.08 7.48
N PRO A 354 -13.58 3.83 7.69
CA PRO A 354 -12.33 3.33 7.14
C PRO A 354 -12.48 2.95 5.67
N ALA A 355 -11.37 2.93 4.91
CA ALA A 355 -11.35 2.26 3.62
C ALA A 355 -11.59 0.75 3.78
N LEU A 356 -12.19 0.10 2.78
CA LEU A 356 -12.40 -1.35 2.78
C LEU A 356 -11.08 -2.13 2.90
N GLU A 357 -10.00 -1.59 2.35
CA GLU A 357 -8.65 -2.13 2.55
C GLU A 357 -8.31 -2.21 4.03
N SER A 358 -8.40 -1.09 4.74
CA SER A 358 -8.09 -1.00 6.18
C SER A 358 -9.02 -1.88 7.02
N SER A 359 -10.26 -2.07 6.57
CA SER A 359 -11.26 -2.88 7.27
C SER A 359 -10.84 -4.33 7.48
N HIS A 360 -9.98 -4.87 6.59
CA HIS A 360 -9.39 -6.21 6.78
C HIS A 360 -8.46 -6.24 8.00
N ALA A 361 -7.55 -5.28 8.12
CA ALA A 361 -6.67 -5.19 9.29
C ALA A 361 -7.45 -4.94 10.59
N ILE A 362 -8.48 -4.11 10.50
CA ILE A 362 -9.40 -3.80 11.62
C ILE A 362 -10.16 -5.04 12.07
N ALA A 363 -10.66 -5.86 11.11
CA ALA A 363 -11.37 -7.10 11.41
C ALA A 363 -10.46 -8.11 12.15
N TYR A 364 -9.22 -8.24 11.70
CA TYR A 364 -8.28 -9.12 12.37
C TYR A 364 -7.93 -8.62 13.79
N ALA A 365 -7.71 -7.32 13.96
CA ALA A 365 -7.48 -6.73 15.29
C ALA A 365 -8.65 -6.99 16.23
N ALA A 366 -9.89 -6.90 15.74
CA ALA A 366 -11.10 -7.20 16.51
C ALA A 366 -11.21 -8.69 16.90
N LYS A 367 -10.71 -9.60 16.08
CA LYS A 367 -10.61 -11.03 16.41
C LYS A 367 -9.51 -11.32 17.44
N LEU A 368 -8.38 -10.64 17.32
CA LEU A 368 -7.21 -10.89 18.15
C LEU A 368 -7.35 -10.26 19.54
N ALA A 369 -7.91 -9.04 19.65
CA ALA A 369 -7.96 -8.29 20.90
C ALA A 369 -8.60 -9.05 22.06
N PRO A 370 -9.77 -9.73 21.93
CA PRO A 370 -10.39 -10.48 23.01
C PRO A 370 -9.56 -11.66 23.53
N THR A 371 -8.62 -12.15 22.73
CA THR A 371 -7.75 -13.29 23.09
C THR A 371 -6.53 -12.89 23.91
N LEU A 372 -6.30 -11.59 24.08
CA LEU A 372 -5.13 -11.03 24.74
C LEU A 372 -5.51 -10.31 26.06
N PRO A 373 -4.59 -10.24 27.02
CA PRO A 373 -4.77 -9.42 28.24
C PRO A 373 -5.03 -7.94 27.93
N LYS A 374 -5.70 -7.25 28.85
CA LYS A 374 -6.11 -5.83 28.70
C LYS A 374 -4.94 -4.83 28.64
N ASP A 375 -3.79 -5.21 29.14
CA ASP A 375 -2.56 -4.42 29.11
C ASP A 375 -1.81 -4.52 27.78
N LYS A 376 -2.24 -5.42 26.88
CA LYS A 376 -1.67 -5.56 25.55
C LYS A 376 -2.15 -4.47 24.60
N ILE A 377 -1.29 -4.09 23.65
CA ILE A 377 -1.54 -3.00 22.71
C ILE A 377 -1.41 -3.52 21.28
N LEU A 378 -2.46 -3.28 20.48
CA LEU A 378 -2.48 -3.53 19.04
C LEU A 378 -2.47 -2.19 18.31
N LEU A 379 -1.45 -1.93 17.50
CA LEU A 379 -1.38 -0.77 16.63
C LEU A 379 -1.79 -1.17 15.21
N VAL A 380 -2.90 -0.63 14.74
CA VAL A 380 -3.43 -0.90 13.39
C VAL A 380 -3.16 0.29 12.48
N ASN A 381 -2.59 0.04 11.30
CA ASN A 381 -2.43 1.08 10.29
C ASN A 381 -3.76 1.32 9.56
N LEU A 382 -4.45 2.41 9.89
CA LEU A 382 -5.67 2.85 9.21
C LEU A 382 -5.27 3.57 7.93
N SER A 383 -5.01 2.81 6.88
CA SER A 383 -4.28 3.21 5.69
C SER A 383 -5.01 4.20 4.77
N GLY A 384 -6.33 4.31 4.92
CA GLY A 384 -7.15 5.24 4.13
C GLY A 384 -8.59 5.36 4.63
N ARG A 385 -9.28 6.42 4.17
CA ARG A 385 -10.70 6.68 4.50
C ARG A 385 -11.64 6.04 3.49
N GLY A 386 -12.87 5.76 3.95
CA GLY A 386 -13.87 4.99 3.22
C GLY A 386 -14.81 5.78 2.32
N ASP A 387 -14.65 7.10 2.17
CA ASP A 387 -15.55 7.91 1.31
C ASP A 387 -15.65 7.38 -0.12
N LYS A 388 -14.59 6.80 -0.63
CA LYS A 388 -14.54 6.16 -1.95
C LYS A 388 -15.37 4.89 -2.06
N ASP A 389 -15.66 4.23 -0.93
CA ASP A 389 -16.26 2.89 -0.87
C ASP A 389 -17.76 2.93 -0.57
N MET A 390 -18.35 4.13 -0.41
CA MET A 390 -19.73 4.30 0.04
C MET A 390 -20.75 3.56 -0.85
N HIS A 391 -20.55 3.58 -2.18
CA HIS A 391 -21.44 2.86 -3.10
C HIS A 391 -21.36 1.34 -2.91
N THR A 392 -20.13 0.80 -2.87
CA THR A 392 -19.88 -0.64 -2.66
C THR A 392 -20.46 -1.09 -1.32
N VAL A 393 -20.20 -0.31 -0.25
CA VAL A 393 -20.70 -0.66 1.09
C VAL A 393 -22.25 -0.60 1.14
N ALA A 394 -22.86 0.41 0.53
CA ALA A 394 -24.32 0.51 0.48
C ALA A 394 -24.96 -0.66 -0.26
N GLU A 395 -24.42 -1.01 -1.44
CA GLU A 395 -24.87 -2.17 -2.23
C GLU A 395 -24.79 -3.47 -1.42
N LYS A 396 -23.63 -3.73 -0.81
CA LYS A 396 -23.40 -4.94 0.01
C LYS A 396 -24.23 -4.95 1.30
N SER A 397 -24.63 -3.80 1.81
CA SER A 397 -25.48 -3.67 3.00
C SER A 397 -26.98 -3.62 2.68
N GLY A 398 -27.36 -3.68 1.40
CA GLY A 398 -28.76 -3.56 0.96
C GLY A 398 -29.38 -2.17 1.17
N ILE A 399 -28.54 -1.14 1.32
CA ILE A 399 -28.96 0.26 1.48
C ILE A 399 -29.07 0.89 0.10
N LYS A 400 -30.21 1.48 -0.21
CA LYS A 400 -30.39 2.28 -1.43
C LYS A 400 -30.02 3.72 -1.16
N PHE A 401 -29.25 4.34 -2.09
CA PHE A 401 -29.01 5.77 -2.10
C PHE A 401 -30.25 6.52 -2.57
#